data_9de2764d14389764f4d4b226f2b58d7e
#
_entry.id   9de2764d14389764f4d4b226f2b58d7e
#
_cell.length_a   1.000
_cell.length_b   1.000
_cell.length_c   1.000
_cell.angle_alpha   90.00
_cell.angle_beta   90.00
_cell.angle_gamma   90.00
#
_symmetry.space_group_name_H-M   'P 1'
#
loop_
_entity.id
_entity.type
_entity.pdbx_description
1 polymer ?
#
loop_
_entity_poly.entity_id
_entity_poly.type
_entity_poly.pdbx_seq_one_letter_code
_entity_poly.pdbx_strand_id
1 'polypeptide(L)'
;MRKLFIPLFSLAVVVSCGTAKNAADAGGTQSSSVAKGDKAFLAAYKEIKAEDLKKNLYVIASDEMEGRDTGSPGQKRAGEYMVNYYKGLGISYPKALGSYYQKVPSDFMKKRGGGNLPDSENILAFIEGSEKPEEIVVISGHYDHVGTRNGVVYNGADDDGSGTVAVMEIAKAFQAAKKAGNGPKRSILFLHVTGEEHGLFGSEFYTDNPVFPLANTVVDLNIDMIGRDDPENR
;
A
#
# COMPACT_ATOMS: atom_id res chain seq x y z
N MET A 1 -27.22 -4.95 56.88
CA MET A 1 -26.39 -3.75 56.86
C MET A 1 -24.94 -4.17 57.05
N ARG A 2 -24.18 -4.29 55.96
CA ARG A 2 -22.72 -4.52 56.00
C ARG A 2 -22.04 -3.30 55.39
N LYS A 3 -21.28 -2.61 56.22
CA LYS A 3 -20.49 -1.43 55.83
C LYS A 3 -19.21 -1.88 55.17
N LEU A 4 -19.00 -1.45 53.91
CA LEU A 4 -17.79 -1.72 53.13
C LEU A 4 -16.80 -0.54 53.40
N PHE A 5 -15.64 -0.86 53.98
CA PHE A 5 -14.54 0.09 54.20
C PHE A 5 -13.65 0.06 52.96
N ILE A 6 -13.46 1.21 52.34
CA ILE A 6 -12.47 1.40 51.25
C ILE A 6 -11.26 2.14 51.86
N PRO A 7 -10.05 1.58 51.78
CA PRO A 7 -8.86 2.33 52.20
C PRO A 7 -8.42 3.33 51.14
N LEU A 8 -8.23 4.58 51.54
CA LEU A 8 -7.71 5.65 50.77
C LEU A 8 -6.15 5.47 50.68
N PHE A 9 -5.62 5.19 49.50
CA PHE A 9 -4.18 5.20 49.27
C PHE A 9 -3.73 6.60 48.84
N SER A 10 -3.00 7.27 49.76
CA SER A 10 -2.37 8.58 49.49
C SER A 10 -1.08 8.38 48.67
N LEU A 11 -1.05 8.87 47.44
CA LEU A 11 0.12 8.91 46.59
C LEU A 11 0.94 10.16 46.89
N ALA A 12 2.09 10.01 47.55
CA ALA A 12 3.04 11.10 47.80
C ALA A 12 3.87 11.36 46.51
N VAL A 13 3.69 12.54 45.91
CA VAL A 13 4.53 12.98 44.80
C VAL A 13 5.77 13.66 45.39
N VAL A 14 6.94 13.07 45.18
CA VAL A 14 8.23 13.69 45.55
C VAL A 14 8.67 14.54 44.36
N VAL A 15 8.61 15.86 44.47
CA VAL A 15 9.20 16.78 43.51
C VAL A 15 10.67 16.97 43.86
N SER A 16 11.57 16.43 43.05
CA SER A 16 13.01 16.68 43.14
C SER A 16 13.37 17.90 42.29
N CYS A 17 13.65 19.03 42.90
CA CYS A 17 14.29 20.19 42.26
C CYS A 17 15.79 19.89 42.07
N GLY A 18 16.20 19.54 40.84
CA GLY A 18 17.58 19.50 40.44
C GLY A 18 18.03 20.79 39.77
N THR A 19 18.95 21.50 40.41
CA THR A 19 19.60 22.73 39.95
C THR A 19 20.34 22.51 38.63
N ALA A 20 20.01 23.26 37.59
CA ALA A 20 20.74 23.30 36.33
C ALA A 20 22.11 23.98 36.56
N LYS A 21 23.20 23.25 36.35
CA LYS A 21 24.52 23.82 36.12
C LYS A 21 24.77 23.92 34.63
N ASN A 22 25.02 25.16 34.17
CA ASN A 22 25.54 25.43 32.83
C ASN A 22 26.85 24.69 32.61
N ALA A 23 26.90 23.87 31.59
CA ALA A 23 28.10 23.41 30.96
C ALA A 23 28.07 23.82 29.49
N ALA A 24 28.82 24.88 29.20
CA ALA A 24 29.21 25.20 27.83
C ALA A 24 30.34 24.25 27.43
N ASP A 25 30.33 23.95 26.13
CA ASP A 25 31.44 23.46 25.34
C ASP A 25 31.87 21.99 25.50
N ALA A 26 31.36 21.17 24.57
CA ALA A 26 32.13 20.06 24.01
C ALA A 26 31.56 19.78 22.59
N GLY A 27 32.20 20.40 21.61
CA GLY A 27 32.00 20.07 20.18
C GLY A 27 32.47 18.60 19.93
N GLY A 28 31.61 17.66 20.26
CA GLY A 28 31.74 16.26 19.87
C GLY A 28 30.89 16.03 18.63
N THR A 29 31.48 15.93 17.46
CA THR A 29 30.89 15.31 16.27
C THR A 29 30.44 13.91 16.66
N GLN A 30 29.17 13.76 17.07
CA GLN A 30 28.52 12.46 17.09
C GLN A 30 28.43 11.97 15.64
N SER A 31 29.43 11.19 15.23
CA SER A 31 29.28 10.25 14.12
C SER A 31 28.20 9.27 14.54
N SER A 32 26.94 9.58 14.18
CA SER A 32 25.85 8.65 14.34
C SER A 32 26.19 7.41 13.50
N SER A 33 26.60 6.34 14.16
CA SER A 33 26.68 5.02 13.53
C SER A 33 25.25 4.62 13.17
N VAL A 34 24.85 4.93 11.93
CA VAL A 34 23.56 4.48 11.38
C VAL A 34 23.53 2.97 11.55
N ALA A 35 22.56 2.45 12.29
CA ALA A 35 22.43 1.02 12.54
C ALA A 35 22.33 0.27 11.20
N LYS A 36 22.72 -1.01 11.17
CA LYS A 36 22.70 -1.81 9.93
C LYS A 36 21.32 -1.82 9.28
N GLY A 37 20.24 -1.85 10.08
CA GLY A 37 18.86 -1.75 9.61
C GLY A 37 18.55 -0.41 8.95
N ASP A 38 19.05 0.69 9.49
CA ASP A 38 18.84 2.04 8.93
C ASP A 38 19.55 2.19 7.58
N LYS A 39 20.73 1.58 7.40
CA LYS A 39 21.44 1.59 6.11
C LYS A 39 20.70 0.82 5.04
N ALA A 40 20.13 -0.36 5.38
CA ALA A 40 19.33 -1.16 4.46
C ALA A 40 18.03 -0.44 4.07
N PHE A 41 17.36 0.18 5.04
CA PHE A 41 16.19 1.02 4.79
C PHE A 41 16.51 2.19 3.87
N LEU A 42 17.56 2.95 4.16
CA LEU A 42 17.96 4.09 3.31
C LEU A 42 18.36 3.67 1.90
N ALA A 43 18.96 2.49 1.73
CA ALA A 43 19.29 1.96 0.42
C ALA A 43 18.01 1.60 -0.37
N ALA A 44 17.05 0.92 0.26
CA ALA A 44 15.78 0.58 -0.36
C ALA A 44 14.94 1.84 -0.67
N TYR A 45 14.89 2.81 0.25
CA TYR A 45 14.21 4.09 0.05
C TYR A 45 14.72 4.85 -1.18
N LYS A 46 16.02 4.82 -1.46
CA LYS A 46 16.64 5.47 -2.62
C LYS A 46 16.25 4.83 -3.96
N GLU A 47 15.67 3.63 -3.95
CA GLU A 47 15.14 3.00 -5.17
C GLU A 47 13.82 3.65 -5.63
N ILE A 48 13.10 4.33 -4.73
CA ILE A 48 11.90 5.11 -5.07
C ILE A 48 12.38 6.45 -5.64
N LYS A 49 12.19 6.64 -6.94
CA LYS A 49 12.66 7.82 -7.68
C LYS A 49 11.50 8.59 -8.28
N ALA A 50 11.58 9.90 -8.20
CA ALA A 50 10.56 10.79 -8.77
C ALA A 50 10.39 10.55 -10.29
N GLU A 51 11.49 10.25 -11.00
CA GLU A 51 11.46 9.96 -12.44
C GLU A 51 10.69 8.67 -12.75
N ASP A 52 10.84 7.63 -11.93
CA ASP A 52 10.14 6.36 -12.12
C ASP A 52 8.66 6.49 -11.78
N LEU A 53 8.33 7.18 -10.67
CA LEU A 53 6.96 7.54 -10.31
C LEU A 53 6.30 8.32 -11.46
N LYS A 54 6.97 9.37 -11.96
CA LYS A 54 6.49 10.17 -13.10
C LYS A 54 6.25 9.30 -14.32
N LYS A 55 7.24 8.49 -14.72
CA LYS A 55 7.15 7.61 -15.88
C LYS A 55 5.93 6.68 -15.79
N ASN A 56 5.76 5.99 -14.66
CA ASN A 56 4.66 5.04 -14.45
C ASN A 56 3.31 5.77 -14.41
N LEU A 57 3.23 6.93 -13.75
CA LEU A 57 2.01 7.72 -13.67
C LEU A 57 1.56 8.23 -15.05
N TYR A 58 2.51 8.69 -15.90
CA TYR A 58 2.17 9.14 -17.25
C TYR A 58 1.65 8.00 -18.14
N VAL A 59 2.00 6.75 -17.86
CA VAL A 59 1.39 5.59 -18.54
C VAL A 59 0.02 5.28 -17.95
N ILE A 60 -0.09 5.11 -16.64
CA ILE A 60 -1.34 4.72 -15.96
C ILE A 60 -2.44 5.76 -16.17
N ALA A 61 -2.09 7.05 -16.20
CA ALA A 61 -3.02 8.16 -16.40
C ALA A 61 -3.02 8.68 -17.85
N SER A 62 -2.59 7.88 -18.84
CA SER A 62 -2.65 8.29 -20.24
C SER A 62 -4.05 8.08 -20.83
N ASP A 63 -4.34 8.77 -21.94
CA ASP A 63 -5.60 8.61 -22.68
C ASP A 63 -5.77 7.19 -23.25
N GLU A 64 -4.66 6.47 -23.50
CA GLU A 64 -4.67 5.07 -23.94
C GLU A 64 -5.28 4.13 -22.89
N MET A 65 -5.25 4.52 -21.63
CA MET A 65 -5.89 3.78 -20.54
C MET A 65 -7.39 4.11 -20.39
N GLU A 66 -7.94 5.02 -21.21
CA GLU A 66 -9.36 5.34 -21.31
C GLU A 66 -10.04 5.67 -19.96
N GLY A 67 -9.25 6.21 -19.01
CA GLY A 67 -9.72 6.50 -17.65
C GLY A 67 -10.04 5.26 -16.81
N ARG A 68 -9.60 4.08 -17.20
CA ARG A 68 -9.57 2.83 -16.41
C ARG A 68 -10.89 2.42 -15.74
N ASP A 69 -12.05 2.73 -16.35
CA ASP A 69 -13.33 2.32 -15.77
C ASP A 69 -13.38 0.81 -15.52
N THR A 70 -14.03 0.43 -14.43
CA THR A 70 -14.09 -0.96 -13.94
C THR A 70 -14.46 -1.97 -15.02
N GLY A 71 -13.56 -2.92 -15.28
CA GLY A 71 -13.72 -3.97 -16.28
C GLY A 71 -13.57 -3.51 -17.73
N SER A 72 -13.32 -2.22 -17.99
CA SER A 72 -13.14 -1.67 -19.34
C SER A 72 -11.85 -2.15 -20.00
N PRO A 73 -11.72 -2.06 -21.33
CA PRO A 73 -10.48 -2.34 -22.03
C PRO A 73 -9.31 -1.48 -21.51
N GLY A 74 -9.55 -0.24 -21.14
CA GLY A 74 -8.54 0.66 -20.55
C GLY A 74 -8.01 0.13 -19.23
N GLN A 75 -8.89 -0.31 -18.33
CA GLN A 75 -8.48 -0.92 -17.08
C GLN A 75 -7.68 -2.23 -17.31
N LYS A 76 -8.10 -3.05 -18.27
CA LYS A 76 -7.35 -4.29 -18.62
C LYS A 76 -5.92 -3.98 -19.07
N ARG A 77 -5.73 -2.95 -19.91
CA ARG A 77 -4.39 -2.50 -20.32
C ARG A 77 -3.55 -2.01 -19.15
N ALA A 78 -4.15 -1.25 -18.23
CA ALA A 78 -3.48 -0.81 -17.01
C ALA A 78 -3.06 -2.00 -16.14
N GLY A 79 -3.94 -2.98 -15.94
CA GLY A 79 -3.62 -4.23 -15.21
C GLY A 79 -2.48 -5.01 -15.87
N GLU A 80 -2.49 -5.13 -17.21
CA GLU A 80 -1.41 -5.78 -17.95
C GLU A 80 -0.07 -5.02 -17.80
N TYR A 81 -0.09 -3.69 -17.86
CA TYR A 81 1.09 -2.87 -17.62
C TYR A 81 1.70 -3.13 -16.24
N MET A 82 0.90 -3.12 -15.18
CA MET A 82 1.34 -3.40 -13.81
C MET A 82 1.91 -4.80 -13.67
N VAL A 83 1.24 -5.80 -14.22
CA VAL A 83 1.73 -7.20 -14.21
C VAL A 83 3.07 -7.33 -14.91
N ASN A 84 3.25 -6.67 -16.06
CA ASN A 84 4.51 -6.67 -16.79
C ASN A 84 5.62 -5.94 -16.00
N TYR A 85 5.28 -4.87 -15.29
CA TYR A 85 6.18 -4.19 -14.37
C TYR A 85 6.68 -5.14 -13.26
N TYR A 86 5.78 -5.84 -12.56
CA TYR A 86 6.13 -6.81 -11.53
C TYR A 86 6.98 -7.97 -12.05
N LYS A 87 6.62 -8.51 -13.21
CA LYS A 87 7.43 -9.55 -13.90
C LYS A 87 8.84 -9.06 -14.20
N GLY A 88 8.98 -7.83 -14.69
CA GLY A 88 10.27 -7.21 -14.98
C GLY A 88 11.17 -7.06 -13.75
N LEU A 89 10.58 -6.85 -12.58
CA LEU A 89 11.29 -6.81 -11.30
C LEU A 89 11.63 -8.21 -10.75
N GLY A 90 11.01 -9.26 -11.27
CA GLY A 90 11.08 -10.62 -10.72
C GLY A 90 10.25 -10.79 -9.44
N ILE A 91 9.19 -9.99 -9.28
CA ILE A 91 8.19 -10.16 -8.21
C ILE A 91 7.11 -11.09 -8.75
N SER A 92 6.80 -12.16 -8.02
CA SER A 92 5.80 -13.14 -8.42
C SER A 92 4.41 -12.78 -7.88
N TYR A 93 3.45 -13.65 -8.14
CA TYR A 93 2.11 -13.64 -7.58
C TYR A 93 2.00 -14.62 -6.39
N PRO A 94 0.96 -14.55 -5.56
CA PRO A 94 0.69 -15.56 -4.53
C PRO A 94 0.50 -16.94 -5.15
N LYS A 95 1.28 -17.93 -4.73
CA LYS A 95 1.22 -19.30 -5.29
C LYS A 95 -0.19 -19.92 -5.18
N ALA A 96 -0.90 -19.61 -4.09
CA ALA A 96 -2.26 -20.10 -3.86
C ALA A 96 -3.26 -19.60 -4.92
N LEU A 97 -3.02 -18.42 -5.48
CA LEU A 97 -3.85 -17.85 -6.56
C LEU A 97 -3.47 -18.41 -7.94
N GLY A 98 -2.20 -18.74 -8.15
CA GLY A 98 -1.69 -19.27 -9.43
C GLY A 98 -1.59 -18.22 -10.53
N SER A 99 -1.85 -16.94 -10.23
CA SER A 99 -1.91 -15.82 -11.18
C SER A 99 -1.67 -14.50 -10.46
N TYR A 100 -1.38 -13.43 -11.23
CA TYR A 100 -1.47 -12.05 -10.71
C TYR A 100 -2.92 -11.57 -10.61
N TYR A 101 -3.86 -12.20 -11.29
CA TYR A 101 -5.23 -11.75 -11.45
C TYR A 101 -6.17 -12.54 -10.55
N GLN A 102 -6.79 -11.87 -9.58
CA GLN A 102 -7.95 -12.38 -8.85
C GLN A 102 -9.21 -11.85 -9.52
N LYS A 103 -9.94 -12.71 -10.19
CA LYS A 103 -11.16 -12.33 -10.92
C LYS A 103 -12.25 -11.87 -9.96
N VAL A 104 -12.83 -10.69 -10.24
CA VAL A 104 -14.00 -10.13 -9.56
C VAL A 104 -15.17 -10.23 -10.54
N PRO A 105 -16.10 -11.19 -10.34
CA PRO A 105 -17.18 -11.43 -11.29
C PRO A 105 -18.19 -10.28 -11.32
N SER A 106 -18.72 -9.98 -12.51
CA SER A 106 -19.82 -9.02 -12.70
C SER A 106 -21.04 -9.32 -11.83
N ASP A 107 -21.39 -10.60 -11.66
CA ASP A 107 -22.48 -11.02 -10.80
C ASP A 107 -22.26 -10.69 -9.30
N PHE A 108 -21.03 -10.71 -8.85
CA PHE A 108 -20.69 -10.28 -7.49
C PHE A 108 -20.95 -8.79 -7.31
N MET A 109 -20.45 -7.97 -8.23
CA MET A 109 -20.66 -6.52 -8.22
C MET A 109 -22.12 -6.14 -8.40
N LYS A 110 -22.85 -6.80 -9.32
CA LYS A 110 -24.27 -6.57 -9.56
C LYS A 110 -25.14 -6.81 -8.33
N LYS A 111 -24.88 -7.88 -7.57
CA LYS A 111 -25.61 -8.18 -6.32
C LYS A 111 -25.43 -7.12 -5.24
N ARG A 112 -24.39 -6.29 -5.35
CA ARG A 112 -24.00 -5.24 -4.42
C ARG A 112 -24.29 -3.82 -4.92
N GLY A 113 -25.05 -3.69 -6.01
CA GLY A 113 -25.47 -2.41 -6.55
C GLY A 113 -24.60 -1.87 -7.69
N GLY A 114 -23.60 -2.62 -8.14
CA GLY A 114 -22.67 -2.24 -9.22
C GLY A 114 -23.30 -2.24 -10.63
N GLY A 115 -24.60 -2.43 -10.75
CA GLY A 115 -25.29 -2.36 -12.05
C GLY A 115 -24.82 -3.42 -13.04
N ASN A 116 -24.49 -3.00 -14.25
CA ASN A 116 -24.04 -3.88 -15.33
C ASN A 116 -22.54 -3.78 -15.60
N LEU A 117 -21.73 -3.60 -14.57
CA LEU A 117 -20.27 -3.63 -14.71
C LEU A 117 -19.82 -4.98 -15.28
N PRO A 118 -18.85 -5.01 -16.23
CA PRO A 118 -18.29 -6.25 -16.74
C PRO A 118 -17.39 -6.92 -15.70
N ASP A 119 -16.99 -8.18 -15.94
CA ASP A 119 -15.99 -8.85 -15.12
C ASP A 119 -14.71 -8.02 -15.04
N SER A 120 -14.18 -7.92 -13.84
CA SER A 120 -12.93 -7.23 -13.57
C SER A 120 -11.95 -8.10 -12.77
N GLU A 121 -10.85 -7.58 -12.34
CA GLU A 121 -9.87 -8.29 -11.51
C GLU A 121 -9.11 -7.37 -10.56
N ASN A 122 -8.78 -7.89 -9.39
CA ASN A 122 -7.70 -7.35 -8.57
C ASN A 122 -6.36 -7.83 -9.10
N ILE A 123 -5.31 -7.01 -8.98
CA ILE A 123 -3.94 -7.38 -9.34
C ILE A 123 -3.14 -7.62 -8.06
N LEU A 124 -2.52 -8.79 -7.95
CA LEU A 124 -1.79 -9.23 -6.77
C LEU A 124 -0.34 -9.57 -7.11
N ALA A 125 0.59 -8.88 -6.48
CA ALA A 125 2.01 -9.23 -6.50
C ALA A 125 2.49 -9.56 -5.08
N PHE A 126 3.49 -10.43 -4.93
CA PHE A 126 3.83 -11.01 -3.65
C PHE A 126 5.32 -11.17 -3.45
N ILE A 127 5.80 -10.74 -2.28
CA ILE A 127 7.15 -10.97 -1.80
C ILE A 127 7.07 -11.79 -0.51
N GLU A 128 7.57 -13.03 -0.55
CA GLU A 128 7.61 -13.91 0.62
C GLU A 128 8.62 -13.41 1.65
N GLY A 129 8.20 -13.39 2.90
CA GLY A 129 8.99 -13.00 4.05
C GLY A 129 10.04 -14.04 4.44
N SER A 130 11.13 -13.59 5.06
CA SER A 130 12.27 -14.45 5.40
C SER A 130 12.18 -15.12 6.79
N GLU A 131 11.43 -14.54 7.74
CA GLU A 131 11.34 -15.03 9.12
C GLU A 131 9.92 -15.45 9.52
N LYS A 132 8.91 -14.74 9.01
CA LYS A 132 7.49 -14.92 9.33
C LYS A 132 6.65 -14.89 8.04
N PRO A 133 6.84 -15.87 7.14
CA PRO A 133 6.18 -15.87 5.84
C PRO A 133 4.65 -15.98 5.92
N GLU A 134 4.11 -16.49 7.02
CA GLU A 134 2.67 -16.60 7.27
C GLU A 134 2.02 -15.28 7.69
N GLU A 135 2.77 -14.33 8.24
CA GLU A 135 2.28 -13.00 8.59
C GLU A 135 2.32 -12.08 7.36
N ILE A 136 1.15 -11.60 6.94
CA ILE A 136 0.98 -10.82 5.71
C ILE A 136 0.80 -9.34 6.03
N VAL A 137 1.65 -8.49 5.46
CA VAL A 137 1.43 -7.05 5.35
C VAL A 137 0.85 -6.79 3.97
N VAL A 138 -0.31 -6.16 3.91
CA VAL A 138 -0.91 -5.72 2.65
C VAL A 138 -0.53 -4.25 2.42
N ILE A 139 -0.18 -3.91 1.18
CA ILE A 139 -0.03 -2.54 0.71
C ILE A 139 -0.95 -2.42 -0.50
N SER A 140 -1.97 -1.58 -0.37
CA SER A 140 -3.05 -1.53 -1.35
C SER A 140 -3.26 -0.14 -1.93
N GLY A 141 -3.95 -0.08 -3.06
CA GLY A 141 -4.47 1.08 -3.73
C GLY A 141 -5.44 0.63 -4.81
N HIS A 142 -6.33 1.49 -5.29
CA HIS A 142 -7.17 1.11 -6.41
C HIS A 142 -6.56 1.55 -7.74
N TYR A 143 -6.91 0.85 -8.84
CA TYR A 143 -6.36 1.17 -10.15
C TYR A 143 -7.41 1.46 -11.21
N ASP A 144 -8.69 1.26 -10.89
CA ASP A 144 -9.79 1.78 -11.70
C ASP A 144 -9.99 3.28 -11.48
N HIS A 145 -10.72 3.92 -12.40
CA HIS A 145 -11.22 5.28 -12.28
C HIS A 145 -12.51 5.42 -13.10
N VAL A 146 -13.02 6.62 -13.28
CA VAL A 146 -14.38 6.85 -13.79
C VAL A 146 -14.53 6.76 -15.31
N GLY A 147 -13.47 6.44 -16.05
CA GLY A 147 -13.52 6.17 -17.48
C GLY A 147 -13.66 7.40 -18.38
N THR A 148 -14.38 7.23 -19.49
CA THR A 148 -14.66 8.29 -20.47
C THR A 148 -16.12 8.69 -20.38
N ARG A 149 -16.37 9.99 -20.20
CA ARG A 149 -17.74 10.55 -20.12
C ARG A 149 -17.90 11.68 -21.14
N ASN A 150 -18.94 11.61 -21.98
CA ASN A 150 -19.21 12.61 -23.01
C ASN A 150 -18.01 12.87 -23.95
N GLY A 151 -17.23 11.85 -24.26
CA GLY A 151 -16.05 11.95 -25.12
C GLY A 151 -14.81 12.53 -24.43
N VAL A 152 -14.85 12.80 -23.13
CA VAL A 152 -13.71 13.27 -22.33
C VAL A 152 -13.18 12.11 -21.49
N VAL A 153 -11.87 11.85 -21.62
CA VAL A 153 -11.19 10.84 -20.79
C VAL A 153 -10.88 11.47 -19.43
N TYR A 154 -11.32 10.81 -18.35
CA TYR A 154 -10.96 11.16 -17.00
C TYR A 154 -9.75 10.32 -16.60
N ASN A 155 -8.57 10.90 -16.70
CA ASN A 155 -7.30 10.16 -16.59
C ASN A 155 -6.98 9.66 -15.18
N GLY A 156 -7.58 10.25 -14.10
CA GLY A 156 -7.39 9.80 -12.73
C GLY A 156 -5.92 9.73 -12.32
N ALA A 157 -5.17 10.84 -12.49
CA ALA A 157 -3.75 10.83 -12.16
C ALA A 157 -3.52 10.84 -10.66
N ASP A 158 -4.36 11.58 -9.90
CA ASP A 158 -4.31 11.60 -8.44
C ASP A 158 -5.16 10.45 -7.88
N ASP A 159 -6.38 10.35 -8.32
CA ASP A 159 -7.38 9.35 -7.94
C ASP A 159 -7.45 8.20 -8.97
N ASP A 160 -6.93 7.00 -8.74
CA ASP A 160 -5.86 6.72 -7.80
C ASP A 160 -4.60 6.26 -8.57
N GLY A 161 -4.28 6.97 -9.66
CA GLY A 161 -3.00 6.75 -10.37
C GLY A 161 -1.80 6.95 -9.44
N SER A 162 -1.88 7.94 -8.53
CA SER A 162 -0.81 8.27 -7.60
C SER A 162 -0.55 7.15 -6.59
N GLY A 163 -1.59 6.60 -5.96
CA GLY A 163 -1.47 5.46 -5.06
C GLY A 163 -1.07 4.18 -5.78
N THR A 164 -1.70 3.91 -6.95
CA THR A 164 -1.30 2.77 -7.79
C THR A 164 0.20 2.75 -8.10
N VAL A 165 0.79 3.86 -8.56
CA VAL A 165 2.23 3.88 -8.86
C VAL A 165 3.10 3.90 -7.61
N ALA A 166 2.61 4.45 -6.49
CA ALA A 166 3.30 4.37 -5.22
C ALA A 166 3.45 2.91 -4.76
N VAL A 167 2.39 2.11 -4.81
CA VAL A 167 2.43 0.67 -4.50
C VAL A 167 3.44 -0.06 -5.39
N MET A 168 3.49 0.25 -6.70
CA MET A 168 4.47 -0.33 -7.63
C MET A 168 5.91 0.00 -7.24
N GLU A 169 6.21 1.27 -6.91
CA GLU A 169 7.56 1.71 -6.55
C GLU A 169 7.99 1.20 -5.16
N ILE A 170 7.06 1.09 -4.22
CA ILE A 170 7.32 0.44 -2.92
C ILE A 170 7.68 -1.04 -3.13
N ALA A 171 6.96 -1.74 -4.01
CA ALA A 171 7.28 -3.12 -4.35
C ALA A 171 8.70 -3.27 -4.95
N LYS A 172 9.09 -2.34 -5.83
CA LYS A 172 10.44 -2.27 -6.39
C LYS A 172 11.50 -2.12 -5.30
N ALA A 173 11.28 -1.22 -4.34
CA ALA A 173 12.20 -0.99 -3.22
C ALA A 173 12.35 -2.24 -2.34
N PHE A 174 11.25 -2.92 -1.99
CA PHE A 174 11.30 -4.19 -1.24
C PHE A 174 12.01 -5.30 -2.01
N GLN A 175 11.79 -5.37 -3.33
CA GLN A 175 12.47 -6.37 -4.16
C GLN A 175 13.98 -6.10 -4.27
N ALA A 176 14.38 -4.85 -4.36
CA ALA A 176 15.79 -4.45 -4.34
C ALA A 176 16.44 -4.82 -2.99
N ALA A 177 15.76 -4.52 -1.88
CA ALA A 177 16.21 -4.93 -0.55
C ALA A 177 16.35 -6.45 -0.43
N LYS A 178 15.37 -7.22 -0.95
CA LYS A 178 15.42 -8.69 -0.97
C LYS A 178 16.60 -9.22 -1.76
N LYS A 179 16.84 -8.68 -2.97
CA LYS A 179 18.02 -9.04 -3.79
C LYS A 179 19.36 -8.72 -3.10
N ALA A 180 19.38 -7.68 -2.28
CA ALA A 180 20.55 -7.31 -1.48
C ALA A 180 20.71 -8.10 -0.15
N GLY A 181 19.86 -9.11 0.09
CA GLY A 181 19.89 -9.92 1.33
C GLY A 181 19.26 -9.26 2.56
N ASN A 182 18.52 -8.16 2.37
CA ASN A 182 17.82 -7.41 3.41
C ASN A 182 16.30 -7.37 3.14
N GLY A 183 15.75 -8.48 2.65
CA GLY A 183 14.31 -8.59 2.34
C GLY A 183 13.41 -8.46 3.57
N PRO A 184 12.10 -8.34 3.37
CA PRO A 184 11.16 -8.21 4.46
C PRO A 184 11.13 -9.48 5.31
N LYS A 185 10.92 -9.33 6.62
CA LYS A 185 10.78 -10.45 7.55
C LYS A 185 9.41 -11.12 7.45
N ARG A 186 8.36 -10.31 7.26
CA ARG A 186 7.00 -10.74 6.95
C ARG A 186 6.76 -10.73 5.46
N SER A 187 5.82 -11.52 5.00
CA SER A 187 5.38 -11.47 3.60
C SER A 187 4.67 -10.16 3.29
N ILE A 188 4.83 -9.67 2.07
CA ILE A 188 4.15 -8.45 1.60
C ILE A 188 3.30 -8.81 0.38
N LEU A 189 2.03 -8.47 0.46
CA LEU A 189 1.08 -8.51 -0.63
C LEU A 189 0.86 -7.08 -1.15
N PHE A 190 1.19 -6.85 -2.42
CA PHE A 190 0.85 -5.64 -3.15
C PHE A 190 -0.47 -5.90 -3.87
N LEU A 191 -1.50 -5.16 -3.47
CA LEU A 191 -2.88 -5.41 -3.86
C LEU A 191 -3.46 -4.16 -4.55
N HIS A 192 -3.67 -4.25 -5.86
CA HIS A 192 -4.40 -3.22 -6.60
C HIS A 192 -5.84 -3.68 -6.77
N VAL A 193 -6.76 -2.98 -6.15
CA VAL A 193 -8.18 -3.36 -6.19
C VAL A 193 -8.90 -2.69 -7.34
N THR A 194 -9.94 -3.34 -7.82
CA THR A 194 -10.85 -2.86 -8.87
C THR A 194 -12.19 -2.43 -8.28
N GLY A 195 -12.94 -1.61 -9.02
CA GLY A 195 -14.33 -1.27 -8.67
C GLY A 195 -14.45 -0.43 -7.41
N GLU A 196 -13.43 0.33 -7.08
CA GLU A 196 -13.45 1.27 -5.97
C GLU A 196 -14.50 2.36 -6.22
N GLU A 197 -14.43 3.01 -7.38
CA GLU A 197 -15.29 4.11 -7.83
C GLU A 197 -16.79 3.77 -7.93
N HIS A 198 -17.09 2.48 -7.94
CA HIS A 198 -18.45 1.96 -8.04
C HIS A 198 -18.96 1.36 -6.72
N GLY A 199 -18.14 1.32 -5.65
CA GLY A 199 -18.54 0.85 -4.33
C GLY A 199 -17.61 -0.18 -3.69
N LEU A 200 -16.29 -0.01 -3.82
CA LEU A 200 -15.25 -0.81 -3.13
C LEU A 200 -15.28 -2.31 -3.48
N PHE A 201 -15.79 -2.68 -4.67
CA PHE A 201 -16.09 -4.09 -4.98
C PHE A 201 -14.86 -5.01 -4.97
N GLY A 202 -13.70 -4.52 -5.38
CA GLY A 202 -12.48 -5.31 -5.41
C GLY A 202 -11.95 -5.63 -4.03
N SER A 203 -11.95 -4.66 -3.12
CA SER A 203 -11.52 -4.85 -1.74
C SER A 203 -12.51 -5.72 -0.96
N GLU A 204 -13.83 -5.54 -1.16
CA GLU A 204 -14.86 -6.41 -0.60
C GLU A 204 -14.71 -7.84 -1.12
N PHE A 205 -14.50 -8.02 -2.45
CA PHE A 205 -14.29 -9.35 -3.01
C PHE A 205 -13.05 -10.03 -2.43
N TYR A 206 -11.95 -9.28 -2.25
CA TYR A 206 -10.75 -9.82 -1.62
C TYR A 206 -11.00 -10.28 -0.18
N THR A 207 -11.74 -9.49 0.62
CA THR A 207 -12.06 -9.87 2.00
C THR A 207 -13.01 -11.05 2.12
N ASP A 208 -13.95 -11.19 1.17
CA ASP A 208 -14.85 -12.35 1.09
C ASP A 208 -14.17 -13.63 0.55
N ASN A 209 -13.15 -13.45 -0.30
CA ASN A 209 -12.42 -14.52 -0.99
C ASN A 209 -10.89 -14.32 -0.86
N PRO A 210 -10.34 -14.26 0.36
CA PRO A 210 -8.95 -13.89 0.55
C PRO A 210 -8.01 -14.99 0.04
N VAL A 211 -6.90 -14.58 -0.56
CA VAL A 211 -5.85 -15.51 -1.04
C VAL A 211 -5.03 -16.07 0.13
N PHE A 212 -4.92 -15.31 1.20
CA PHE A 212 -4.35 -15.73 2.47
C PHE A 212 -5.43 -15.61 3.56
N PRO A 213 -5.44 -16.47 4.60
CA PRO A 213 -6.38 -16.32 5.70
C PRO A 213 -6.33 -14.90 6.29
N LEU A 214 -7.46 -14.21 6.44
CA LEU A 214 -7.51 -12.85 6.98
C LEU A 214 -6.86 -12.75 8.38
N ALA A 215 -6.95 -13.81 9.18
CA ALA A 215 -6.28 -13.88 10.48
C ALA A 215 -4.74 -13.77 10.40
N ASN A 216 -4.16 -14.01 9.24
CA ASN A 216 -2.74 -13.87 8.99
C ASN A 216 -2.37 -12.46 8.50
N THR A 217 -3.34 -11.63 8.16
CA THR A 217 -3.12 -10.24 7.75
C THR A 217 -2.85 -9.38 8.98
N VAL A 218 -1.63 -8.86 9.08
CA VAL A 218 -1.18 -8.04 10.23
C VAL A 218 -1.71 -6.62 10.11
N VAL A 219 -1.68 -6.07 8.89
CA VAL A 219 -2.11 -4.71 8.56
C VAL A 219 -2.35 -4.60 7.06
N ASP A 220 -3.25 -3.72 6.67
CA ASP A 220 -3.37 -3.16 5.34
C ASP A 220 -3.01 -1.67 5.38
N LEU A 221 -2.07 -1.26 4.53
CA LEU A 221 -1.66 0.11 4.32
C LEU A 221 -2.23 0.56 2.98
N ASN A 222 -3.44 1.12 3.01
CA ASN A 222 -4.08 1.65 1.82
C ASN A 222 -3.49 3.01 1.44
N ILE A 223 -3.23 3.21 0.15
CA ILE A 223 -2.68 4.44 -0.41
C ILE A 223 -3.66 4.95 -1.46
N ASP A 224 -4.17 6.14 -1.24
CA ASP A 224 -5.17 6.76 -2.08
C ASP A 224 -4.94 8.28 -2.13
N MET A 225 -4.95 8.87 -3.34
CA MET A 225 -4.86 10.30 -3.61
C MET A 225 -3.68 11.01 -2.94
N ILE A 226 -2.47 10.47 -3.09
CA ILE A 226 -1.24 11.04 -2.49
C ILE A 226 -0.49 12.00 -3.43
N GLY A 227 -1.02 12.28 -4.60
CA GLY A 227 -0.37 13.10 -5.63
C GLY A 227 -0.45 14.61 -5.38
N ARG A 228 -1.19 15.05 -4.36
CA ARG A 228 -1.39 16.47 -4.00
C ARG A 228 -1.12 16.75 -2.55
N ASP A 229 -0.58 17.93 -2.29
CA ASP A 229 -0.50 18.50 -0.95
C ASP A 229 -1.88 18.96 -0.46
N ASP A 230 -2.19 18.67 0.80
CA ASP A 230 -3.28 19.32 1.52
C ASP A 230 -2.73 20.55 2.28
N PRO A 231 -2.97 21.77 1.80
CA PRO A 231 -2.42 22.96 2.43
C PRO A 231 -3.03 23.28 3.79
N GLU A 232 -4.18 22.67 4.12
CA GLU A 232 -4.87 22.90 5.39
C GLU A 232 -4.36 21.98 6.53
N ASN A 233 -3.72 20.85 6.18
CA ASN A 233 -3.23 19.84 7.11
C ASN A 233 -1.70 19.65 7.06
N ARG A 234 -0.95 20.71 6.80
CA ARG A 234 0.52 20.70 6.79
C ARG A 234 1.13 20.76 8.19
#